data_48885f78ae1d07412e005f854867d5ec
#
_entry.id   48885f78ae1d07412e005f854867d5ec
#
_cell.length_a   1.000
_cell.length_b   1.000
_cell.length_c   1.000
_cell.angle_alpha   90.00
_cell.angle_beta   90.00
_cell.angle_gamma   90.00
#
_symmetry.space_group_name_H-M   'P 1'
#
loop_
_entity.id
_entity.type
_entity.pdbx_description
1 polymer ?
#
loop_
_entity_poly.entity_id
_entity_poly.type
_entity_poly.pdbx_seq_one_letter_code
_entity_poly.pdbx_strand_id
1 'polypeptide(L)'
;MGLFDFLSAEKKEEKLMQEKTSRAIAIAVSYTSPEDIGEDVGANFGKAVFKLKKDKAWEEFEVILREDVGEIVAGDQWIVKLDEDFTRIVTPQLKLSKDSQYRIYDVE
;
A
#
# COMPACT_ATOMS: atom_id res chain seq x y z
N MET A 1 6.16 -27.52 -9.09
CA MET A 1 4.75 -27.82 -8.90
C MET A 1 3.89 -26.63 -9.21
N GLY A 2 3.17 -26.73 -10.32
CA GLY A 2 2.43 -25.58 -10.82
C GLY A 2 1.32 -25.05 -9.93
N LEU A 3 0.86 -25.87 -9.00
CA LEU A 3 -0.22 -25.46 -8.12
C LEU A 3 0.07 -24.22 -7.30
N PHE A 4 1.31 -24.04 -6.93
CA PHE A 4 1.67 -22.91 -6.07
C PHE A 4 1.93 -21.64 -6.84
N ASP A 5 2.04 -21.76 -8.16
CA ASP A 5 2.21 -20.61 -9.01
C ASP A 5 0.91 -19.84 -9.21
N PHE A 6 -0.20 -20.44 -8.83
CA PHE A 6 -1.52 -19.88 -8.98
C PHE A 6 -2.09 -19.40 -7.67
N LEU A 7 -1.25 -18.88 -6.81
CA LEU A 7 -1.75 -18.26 -5.61
C LEU A 7 -2.67 -17.12 -6.01
N SER A 8 -3.90 -17.19 -5.59
CA SER A 8 -4.86 -16.14 -5.85
C SER A 8 -4.42 -14.88 -5.10
N ALA A 9 -5.02 -13.75 -5.46
CA ALA A 9 -4.76 -12.50 -4.75
C ALA A 9 -5.03 -12.68 -3.26
N GLU A 10 -6.08 -13.42 -2.90
CA GLU A 10 -6.42 -13.69 -1.51
C GLU A 10 -5.29 -14.41 -0.76
N LYS A 11 -4.67 -15.38 -1.41
CA LYS A 11 -3.58 -16.14 -0.80
C LYS A 11 -2.36 -15.25 -0.56
N LYS A 12 -2.05 -14.38 -1.51
CA LYS A 12 -0.94 -13.45 -1.38
C LYS A 12 -1.20 -12.44 -0.27
N GLU A 13 -2.41 -11.94 -0.20
CA GLU A 13 -2.84 -11.01 0.85
C GLU A 13 -2.73 -11.65 2.21
N GLU A 14 -3.25 -12.87 2.35
CA GLU A 14 -3.20 -13.59 3.60
C GLU A 14 -1.77 -13.83 4.06
N LYS A 15 -0.90 -14.23 3.14
CA LYS A 15 0.50 -14.46 3.46
C LYS A 15 1.15 -13.19 4.01
N LEU A 16 0.92 -12.05 3.37
CA LEU A 16 1.48 -10.78 3.83
C LEU A 16 0.94 -10.38 5.20
N MET A 17 -0.36 -10.56 5.41
CA MET A 17 -0.98 -10.18 6.68
C MET A 17 -0.58 -11.08 7.84
N GLN A 18 -0.15 -12.30 7.56
CA GLN A 18 0.29 -13.24 8.58
C GLN A 18 1.76 -13.11 8.95
N GLU A 19 2.54 -12.40 8.16
CA GLU A 19 3.95 -12.19 8.48
C GLU A 19 4.11 -11.33 9.74
N LYS A 20 5.17 -11.60 10.48
CA LYS A 20 5.44 -10.88 11.73
C LYS A 20 6.06 -9.51 11.50
N THR A 21 5.50 -8.76 10.58
CA THR A 21 5.98 -7.41 10.30
C THR A 21 4.79 -6.46 10.37
N SER A 22 5.11 -5.21 10.56
CA SER A 22 4.07 -4.18 10.69
C SER A 22 3.43 -3.91 9.36
N ARG A 23 2.20 -4.34 9.19
CA ARG A 23 1.42 -4.12 7.97
C ARG A 23 0.03 -3.64 8.29
N ALA A 24 -0.54 -2.89 7.36
CA ALA A 24 -1.89 -2.38 7.51
C ALA A 24 -2.51 -2.20 6.13
N ILE A 25 -3.82 -1.96 6.12
CA ILE A 25 -4.54 -1.64 4.89
C ILE A 25 -4.68 -0.13 4.82
N ALA A 26 -4.17 0.45 3.74
CA ALA A 26 -4.26 1.88 3.50
C ALA A 26 -4.97 2.15 2.18
N ILE A 27 -5.56 3.33 2.08
CA ILE A 27 -6.30 3.73 0.88
C ILE A 27 -5.49 4.80 0.17
N ALA A 28 -5.26 4.60 -1.12
CA ALA A 28 -4.52 5.57 -1.92
C ALA A 28 -5.32 6.87 -2.05
N VAL A 29 -4.67 7.98 -1.79
CA VAL A 29 -5.27 9.31 -1.91
C VAL A 29 -4.82 9.97 -3.20
N SER A 30 -3.52 9.91 -3.50
CA SER A 30 -2.97 10.53 -4.70
C SER A 30 -1.68 9.85 -5.11
N TYR A 31 -1.29 10.09 -6.35
CA TYR A 31 -0.03 9.58 -6.90
C TYR A 31 0.58 10.64 -7.79
N THR A 32 1.87 10.88 -7.61
CA THR A 32 2.65 11.79 -8.44
C THR A 32 3.74 10.99 -9.13
N SER A 33 3.80 11.06 -10.45
CA SER A 33 4.79 10.32 -11.22
C SER A 33 6.20 10.87 -10.95
N PRO A 34 7.25 10.10 -11.23
CA PRO A 34 8.63 10.58 -11.07
C PRO A 34 8.90 11.84 -11.86
N GLU A 35 8.29 11.96 -13.03
CA GLU A 35 8.47 13.10 -13.92
C GLU A 35 7.94 14.39 -13.31
N ASP A 36 6.87 14.28 -12.54
CA ASP A 36 6.22 15.44 -11.93
C ASP A 36 6.84 15.86 -10.60
N ILE A 37 7.59 14.97 -9.97
CA ILE A 37 8.23 15.26 -8.68
C ILE A 37 9.46 16.13 -8.86
N GLY A 38 10.23 15.88 -9.92
CA GLY A 38 11.51 16.53 -10.13
C GLY A 38 12.66 15.73 -9.54
N GLU A 39 13.87 16.28 -9.65
CA GLU A 39 15.10 15.54 -9.35
C GLU A 39 15.49 15.49 -7.87
N ASP A 40 14.95 16.39 -7.08
CA ASP A 40 15.46 16.57 -5.71
C ASP A 40 15.01 15.53 -4.69
N VAL A 41 14.04 14.72 -5.03
CA VAL A 41 13.44 13.79 -4.06
C VAL A 41 14.08 12.42 -4.08
N GLY A 42 14.79 12.09 -5.16
CA GLY A 42 15.41 10.77 -5.28
C GLY A 42 14.42 9.62 -5.44
N ALA A 43 13.19 9.93 -5.78
CA ALA A 43 12.18 8.91 -6.03
C ALA A 43 12.29 8.43 -7.47
N ASN A 44 12.56 7.14 -7.64
CA ASN A 44 12.68 6.56 -8.98
C ASN A 44 11.33 6.19 -9.58
N PHE A 45 10.31 6.00 -8.75
CA PHE A 45 9.02 5.46 -9.18
C PHE A 45 7.84 6.32 -8.75
N GLY A 46 8.09 7.49 -8.20
CA GLY A 46 7.04 8.43 -7.86
C GLY A 46 6.83 8.59 -6.37
N LYS A 47 5.76 9.30 -6.07
CA LYS A 47 5.36 9.57 -4.69
C LYS A 47 3.86 9.36 -4.57
N ALA A 48 3.42 8.80 -3.46
CA ALA A 48 2.00 8.57 -3.23
C ALA A 48 1.61 9.07 -1.85
N VAL A 49 0.34 9.41 -1.71
CA VAL A 49 -0.25 9.70 -0.41
C VAL A 49 -1.27 8.62 -0.13
N PHE A 50 -1.18 8.01 1.04
CA PHE A 50 -2.12 7.01 1.51
C PHE A 50 -2.76 7.49 2.80
N LYS A 51 -3.98 7.08 3.05
CA LYS A 51 -4.61 7.33 4.34
C LYS A 51 -4.81 6.00 5.06
N LEU A 52 -4.61 6.04 6.35
CA LEU A 52 -4.67 4.88 7.22
C LEU A 52 -5.52 5.22 8.43
N LYS A 53 -6.39 4.31 8.83
CA LYS A 53 -7.25 4.56 9.97
C LYS A 53 -6.53 4.16 11.26
N LYS A 54 -6.37 5.12 12.16
CA LYS A 54 -5.80 4.90 13.49
C LYS A 54 -6.77 5.41 14.52
N ASP A 55 -7.16 4.55 15.46
CA ASP A 55 -8.04 4.95 16.57
C ASP A 55 -9.27 5.73 16.13
N LYS A 56 -9.92 5.24 15.09
CA LYS A 56 -11.14 5.83 14.52
C LYS A 56 -10.92 7.14 13.74
N ALA A 57 -9.69 7.54 13.55
CA ALA A 57 -9.36 8.72 12.76
C ALA A 57 -8.52 8.35 11.55
N TRP A 58 -8.76 9.00 10.44
CA TRP A 58 -7.96 8.83 9.23
C TRP A 58 -6.76 9.76 9.27
N GLU A 59 -5.59 9.21 8.96
CA GLU A 59 -4.35 9.96 8.95
C GLU A 59 -3.67 9.74 7.60
N GLU A 60 -3.19 10.81 6.97
CA GLU A 60 -2.52 10.73 5.69
C GLU A 60 -1.02 10.60 5.85
N PHE A 61 -0.43 9.79 4.98
CA PHE A 61 1.01 9.54 4.98
C PHE A 61 1.56 9.68 3.57
N GLU A 62 2.64 10.42 3.43
CA GLU A 62 3.35 10.57 2.18
C GLU A 62 4.40 9.48 2.06
N VAL A 63 4.47 8.84 0.91
CA VAL A 63 5.38 7.72 0.67
C VAL A 63 6.18 7.99 -0.60
N ILE A 64 7.49 7.96 -0.49
CA ILE A 64 8.38 8.04 -1.66
C ILE A 64 8.59 6.62 -2.16
N LEU A 65 8.22 6.38 -3.40
CA LEU A 65 8.28 5.04 -3.97
C LEU A 65 9.70 4.75 -4.48
N ARG A 66 10.29 3.70 -3.95
CA ARG A 66 11.65 3.28 -4.31
C ARG A 66 11.67 1.98 -5.10
N GLU A 67 10.50 1.39 -5.29
CA GLU A 67 10.32 0.17 -6.06
C GLU A 67 9.16 0.35 -7.01
N ASP A 68 9.21 -0.38 -8.12
CA ASP A 68 8.12 -0.33 -9.09
C ASP A 68 6.94 -1.14 -8.58
N VAL A 69 5.92 -0.45 -8.13
CA VAL A 69 4.68 -1.08 -7.71
C VAL A 69 3.55 -0.83 -8.71
N GLY A 70 3.90 -0.24 -9.86
CA GLY A 70 2.91 0.14 -10.85
C GLY A 70 2.25 1.46 -10.51
N GLU A 71 1.28 1.84 -11.32
CA GLU A 71 0.54 3.07 -11.10
C GLU A 71 -0.41 2.94 -9.92
N ILE A 72 -0.41 3.93 -9.05
CA ILE A 72 -1.29 3.97 -7.89
C ILE A 72 -2.47 4.88 -8.22
N VAL A 73 -3.65 4.33 -8.11
CA VAL A 73 -4.89 5.05 -8.43
C VAL A 73 -5.62 5.40 -7.14
N ALA A 74 -6.07 6.65 -7.04
CA ALA A 74 -6.80 7.10 -5.86
C ALA A 74 -8.04 6.24 -5.62
N GLY A 75 -8.24 5.84 -4.38
CA GLY A 75 -9.34 4.96 -4.00
C GLY A 75 -8.96 3.49 -3.90
N ASP A 76 -7.86 3.08 -4.51
CA ASP A 76 -7.39 1.71 -4.37
C ASP A 76 -6.93 1.44 -2.95
N GLN A 77 -7.12 0.21 -2.50
CA GLN A 77 -6.65 -0.19 -1.18
C GLN A 77 -5.42 -1.09 -1.33
N TRP A 78 -4.46 -0.88 -0.47
CA TRP A 78 -3.18 -1.56 -0.54
C TRP A 78 -2.77 -2.11 0.82
N ILE A 79 -2.10 -3.25 0.81
CA ILE A 79 -1.36 -3.70 1.97
C ILE A 79 -0.06 -2.91 1.96
N VAL A 80 0.16 -2.15 3.01
CA VAL A 80 1.35 -1.32 3.14
C VAL A 80 2.19 -1.78 4.33
N LYS A 81 3.51 -1.66 4.18
CA LYS A 81 4.44 -1.96 5.25
C LYS A 81 4.67 -0.69 6.06
N LEU A 82 4.55 -0.80 7.37
CA LEU A 82 4.82 0.29 8.29
C LEU A 82 6.21 0.16 8.90
N ASP A 83 6.72 1.25 9.45
CA ASP A 83 7.98 1.20 10.18
C ASP A 83 7.76 0.52 11.55
N GLU A 84 8.84 0.29 12.30
CA GLU A 84 8.78 -0.42 13.57
C GLU A 84 7.91 0.28 14.60
N ASP A 85 7.82 1.59 14.53
CA ASP A 85 7.06 2.40 15.49
C ASP A 85 5.62 2.66 15.02
N PHE A 86 5.22 2.13 13.89
CA PHE A 86 3.90 2.36 13.28
C PHE A 86 3.61 3.83 13.03
N THR A 87 4.67 4.62 12.76
CA THR A 87 4.53 6.07 12.59
C THR A 87 4.48 6.52 11.15
N ARG A 88 4.87 5.65 10.21
CA ARG A 88 4.86 6.00 8.79
C ARG A 88 4.76 4.75 7.92
N ILE A 89 4.35 4.96 6.68
CA ILE A 89 4.34 3.90 5.68
C ILE A 89 5.70 3.84 5.01
N VAL A 90 6.32 2.67 5.05
CA VAL A 90 7.61 2.45 4.40
C VAL A 90 7.43 2.22 2.91
N THR A 91 6.52 1.33 2.54
CA THR A 91 6.24 1.03 1.14
C THR A 91 4.89 0.33 0.99
N PRO A 92 4.16 0.58 -0.10
CA PRO A 92 3.04 -0.26 -0.45
C PRO A 92 3.58 -1.59 -0.97
N GLN A 93 2.89 -2.69 -0.68
CA GLN A 93 3.37 -4.02 -1.07
C GLN A 93 2.45 -4.75 -2.03
N LEU A 94 1.15 -4.64 -1.85
CA LEU A 94 0.21 -5.36 -2.68
C LEU A 94 -1.12 -4.63 -2.75
N LYS A 95 -1.61 -4.41 -3.97
CA LYS A 95 -2.93 -3.84 -4.19
C LYS A 95 -3.98 -4.92 -3.89
N LEU A 96 -4.97 -4.58 -3.09
CA LEU A 96 -6.03 -5.52 -2.74
C LEU A 96 -7.00 -5.70 -3.90
N SER A 97 -7.46 -6.94 -4.08
CA SER A 97 -8.51 -7.22 -5.05
C SER A 97 -9.84 -6.66 -4.55
N LYS A 98 -10.80 -6.55 -5.47
CA LYS A 98 -12.13 -6.04 -5.12
C LYS A 98 -12.88 -6.98 -4.17
N ASP A 99 -12.50 -8.24 -4.17
CA ASP A 99 -13.15 -9.27 -3.36
C ASP A 99 -12.37 -9.64 -2.12
N SER A 100 -11.33 -8.88 -1.79
CA SER A 100 -10.47 -9.18 -0.66
C SER A 100 -11.22 -9.11 0.68
N GLN A 101 -10.97 -10.09 1.53
CA GLN A 101 -11.52 -10.10 2.88
C GLN A 101 -10.90 -9.00 3.76
N TYR A 102 -9.77 -8.47 3.38
CA TYR A 102 -9.08 -7.42 4.13
C TYR A 102 -9.51 -6.01 3.73
N ARG A 103 -10.33 -5.93 2.71
CA ARG A 103 -10.76 -4.64 2.19
C ARG A 103 -11.63 -3.90 3.18
N ILE A 104 -11.41 -2.59 3.28
CA ILE A 104 -12.22 -1.73 4.14
C ILE A 104 -13.42 -1.26 3.32
N TYR A 105 -14.63 -1.54 3.80
CA TYR A 105 -15.84 -1.23 3.04
C TYR A 105 -16.60 -0.02 3.56
N ASP A 106 -16.33 0.42 4.77
CA ASP A 106 -16.98 1.59 5.37
C ASP A 106 -16.05 2.80 5.42
N VAL A 107 -15.52 3.12 4.27
CA VAL A 107 -14.59 4.24 4.14
C VAL A 107 -15.36 5.56 4.12
N GLU A 108 -14.97 6.46 4.99
CA GLU A 108 -15.51 7.81 5.00
C GLU A 108 -14.42 8.84 5.19
#